data_9741fc90f4903f7e02b3ad0ca66bee04
#
_entry.id   9741fc90f4903f7e02b3ad0ca66bee04
#
_cell.length_a   1.000
_cell.length_b   1.000
_cell.length_c   1.000
_cell.angle_alpha   90.00
_cell.angle_beta   90.00
_cell.angle_gamma   90.00
#
_symmetry.space_group_name_H-M   'P 1'
#
loop_
_entity.id
_entity.type
_entity.pdbx_description
1 polymer ?
#
loop_
_entity_poly.entity_id
_entity_poly.type
_entity_poly.pdbx_seq_one_letter_code
_entity_poly.pdbx_strand_id
1 'polypeptide(L)'
;PMWFAKFANSLAGTGADIVLPAAHAEYVDYEAELAVVIGRTARDVSAEDALDHVAGAMPFNDVSARDLQLQNPLWTSGKAIDTFAPCGPALVTLDEAGDLQALGLRTRINGKVVQEGTTAKMIFPVAETIAWLSRTMTLVPGDIIATGTPAGVGGFQGIFLRDGDVVDVEVDGLGAVSNPVRRS
;
A
#
# COMPACT_ATOMS: atom_id res chain seq x y z
N PRO A 1 -13.31 -9.33 -2.53
CA PRO A 1 -12.41 -8.37 -1.87
C PRO A 1 -13.17 -7.18 -1.28
N MET A 2 -12.69 -6.69 -0.16
CA MET A 2 -13.13 -5.41 0.41
C MET A 2 -12.13 -4.34 -0.04
N TRP A 3 -12.62 -3.17 -0.46
CA TRP A 3 -11.78 -2.10 -0.95
C TRP A 3 -12.27 -0.74 -0.48
N PHE A 4 -11.36 0.23 -0.44
CA PHE A 4 -11.62 1.63 -0.11
C PHE A 4 -10.70 2.52 -0.96
N ALA A 5 -11.03 3.80 -1.06
CA ALA A 5 -10.24 4.75 -1.83
C ALA A 5 -9.20 5.46 -0.95
N LYS A 6 -8.00 5.65 -1.49
CA LYS A 6 -7.04 6.68 -1.08
C LYS A 6 -7.02 7.74 -2.18
N PHE A 7 -6.91 8.99 -1.81
CA PHE A 7 -6.97 10.11 -2.77
C PHE A 7 -5.56 10.62 -3.10
N ALA A 8 -5.44 11.39 -4.16
CA ALA A 8 -4.15 11.92 -4.63
C ALA A 8 -3.38 12.72 -3.57
N ASN A 9 -4.07 13.39 -2.64
CA ASN A 9 -3.46 14.11 -1.51
C ASN A 9 -2.66 13.20 -0.57
N SER A 10 -3.01 11.92 -0.50
CA SER A 10 -2.32 10.98 0.37
C SER A 10 -1.01 10.44 -0.22
N LEU A 11 -0.80 10.55 -1.54
CA LEU A 11 0.40 10.04 -2.17
C LEU A 11 1.66 10.77 -1.71
N ALA A 12 2.70 10.01 -1.41
CA ALA A 12 4.02 10.52 -1.04
C ALA A 12 5.11 9.65 -1.68
N GLY A 13 6.17 10.28 -2.18
CA GLY A 13 7.32 9.55 -2.68
C GLY A 13 8.32 9.20 -1.57
N THR A 14 9.34 8.41 -1.92
CA THR A 14 10.48 8.14 -1.04
C THR A 14 11.13 9.45 -0.57
N GLY A 15 11.46 9.53 0.72
CA GLY A 15 12.09 10.70 1.35
C GLY A 15 11.10 11.81 1.77
N ALA A 16 9.85 11.77 1.32
CA ALA A 16 8.82 12.69 1.81
C ALA A 16 8.41 12.33 3.24
N ASP A 17 8.07 13.32 4.05
CA ASP A 17 7.58 13.08 5.41
C ASP A 17 6.21 12.40 5.41
N ILE A 18 6.02 11.41 6.29
CA ILE A 18 4.70 10.99 6.73
C ILE A 18 4.29 11.92 7.87
N VAL A 19 3.26 12.74 7.66
CA VAL A 19 2.85 13.76 8.61
C VAL A 19 1.74 13.22 9.52
N LEU A 20 2.07 12.95 10.79
CA LEU A 20 1.11 12.52 11.80
C LEU A 20 0.20 13.70 12.17
N PRO A 21 -1.13 13.60 12.06
CA PRO A 21 -2.06 14.67 12.41
C PRO A 21 -2.20 14.78 13.94
N ALA A 22 -1.32 15.55 14.58
CA ALA A 22 -1.13 15.61 16.04
C ALA A 22 -2.40 15.86 16.84
N ALA A 23 -3.34 16.65 16.29
CA ALA A 23 -4.58 17.01 16.97
C ALA A 23 -5.71 15.98 16.77
N HIS A 24 -5.55 14.99 15.86
CA HIS A 24 -6.67 14.19 15.36
C HIS A 24 -6.42 12.69 15.35
N ALA A 25 -5.16 12.23 15.37
CA ALA A 25 -4.81 10.82 15.37
C ALA A 25 -3.64 10.52 16.31
N GLU A 26 -3.80 9.51 17.14
CA GLU A 26 -2.78 9.03 18.10
C GLU A 26 -2.19 7.69 17.68
N TYR A 27 -2.98 6.84 17.04
CA TYR A 27 -2.61 5.46 16.72
C TYR A 27 -2.38 5.30 15.22
N VAL A 28 -1.28 5.90 14.70
CA VAL A 28 -0.90 5.79 13.29
C VAL A 28 -0.04 4.56 13.08
N ASP A 29 -0.47 3.71 12.16
CA ASP A 29 0.08 2.39 11.88
C ASP A 29 0.62 2.31 10.44
N TYR A 30 1.46 1.32 10.19
CA TYR A 30 2.04 0.97 8.91
C TYR A 30 1.37 -0.27 8.34
N GLU A 31 1.33 -0.37 7.02
CA GLU A 31 0.88 -1.56 6.29
C GLU A 31 1.74 -1.75 5.04
N ALA A 32 2.68 -2.72 5.09
CA ALA A 32 3.46 -3.07 3.90
C ALA A 32 2.56 -3.75 2.87
N GLU A 33 2.57 -3.22 1.65
CA GLU A 33 1.78 -3.73 0.54
C GLU A 33 2.59 -3.76 -0.75
N LEU A 34 2.19 -4.66 -1.65
CA LEU A 34 2.49 -4.54 -3.06
C LEU A 34 1.46 -3.59 -3.67
N ALA A 35 1.88 -2.61 -4.44
CA ALA A 35 0.98 -1.86 -5.32
C ALA A 35 1.27 -2.19 -6.78
N VAL A 36 0.21 -2.29 -7.58
CA VAL A 36 0.30 -2.39 -9.04
C VAL A 36 -0.28 -1.15 -9.69
N VAL A 37 0.28 -0.74 -10.82
CA VAL A 37 -0.17 0.43 -11.57
C VAL A 37 -0.78 -0.04 -12.90
N ILE A 38 -1.98 0.43 -13.18
CA ILE A 38 -2.67 0.14 -14.44
C ILE A 38 -1.96 0.88 -15.58
N GLY A 39 -1.65 0.16 -16.67
CA GLY A 39 -1.02 0.70 -17.88
C GLY A 39 -1.94 0.75 -19.08
N ARG A 40 -3.01 -0.05 -19.08
CA ARG A 40 -4.03 -0.10 -20.13
C ARG A 40 -5.40 -0.13 -19.49
N THR A 41 -6.35 0.59 -20.09
CA THR A 41 -7.73 0.61 -19.58
C THR A 41 -8.27 -0.81 -19.43
N ALA A 42 -8.80 -1.11 -18.22
CA ALA A 42 -9.40 -2.39 -17.88
C ALA A 42 -10.87 -2.20 -17.46
N ARG A 43 -11.77 -2.87 -18.15
CA ARG A 43 -13.20 -2.89 -17.86
C ARG A 43 -13.72 -4.30 -18.10
N ASP A 44 -14.28 -4.90 -17.05
CA ASP A 44 -14.86 -6.24 -17.07
C ASP A 44 -13.88 -7.31 -17.65
N VAL A 45 -12.60 -7.22 -17.22
CA VAL A 45 -11.55 -8.14 -17.67
C VAL A 45 -11.57 -9.42 -16.86
N SER A 46 -11.14 -10.52 -17.47
CA SER A 46 -10.95 -11.80 -16.79
C SER A 46 -9.71 -11.76 -15.88
N ALA A 47 -9.61 -12.68 -14.92
CA ALA A 47 -8.39 -12.82 -14.13
C ALA A 47 -7.20 -13.30 -14.99
N GLU A 48 -7.48 -14.07 -16.06
CA GLU A 48 -6.48 -14.57 -17.00
C GLU A 48 -5.81 -13.42 -17.77
N ASP A 49 -6.59 -12.40 -18.15
CA ASP A 49 -6.11 -11.25 -18.95
C ASP A 49 -5.69 -10.06 -18.07
N ALA A 50 -5.96 -10.10 -16.77
CA ALA A 50 -5.85 -8.93 -15.89
C ALA A 50 -4.43 -8.33 -15.84
N LEU A 51 -3.39 -9.16 -15.85
CA LEU A 51 -2.00 -8.70 -15.80
C LEU A 51 -1.56 -8.01 -17.09
N ASP A 52 -2.19 -8.25 -18.23
CA ASP A 52 -1.92 -7.54 -19.49
C ASP A 52 -2.28 -6.05 -19.42
N HIS A 53 -3.02 -5.65 -18.40
CA HIS A 53 -3.42 -4.27 -18.15
C HIS A 53 -2.50 -3.55 -17.14
N VAL A 54 -1.51 -4.24 -16.57
CA VAL A 54 -0.59 -3.68 -15.56
C VAL A 54 0.66 -3.12 -16.23
N ALA A 55 1.04 -1.90 -15.87
CA ALA A 55 2.29 -1.28 -16.30
C ALA A 55 3.49 -1.77 -15.47
N GLY A 56 3.28 -2.03 -14.20
CA GLY A 56 4.33 -2.45 -13.27
C GLY A 56 3.86 -2.44 -11.83
N ALA A 57 4.80 -2.67 -10.92
CA ALA A 57 4.56 -2.77 -9.50
C ALA A 57 5.59 -1.96 -8.69
N MET A 58 5.26 -1.68 -7.43
CA MET A 58 6.11 -0.94 -6.50
C MET A 58 5.75 -1.23 -5.05
N PRO A 59 6.67 -1.03 -4.09
CA PRO A 59 6.34 -0.96 -2.67
C PRO A 59 5.34 0.16 -2.36
N PHE A 60 4.46 -0.12 -1.40
CA PHE A 60 3.44 0.81 -0.95
C PHE A 60 3.25 0.65 0.56
N ASN A 61 3.07 1.78 1.26
CA ASN A 61 2.73 1.80 2.68
C ASN A 61 1.32 2.37 2.85
N ASP A 62 0.33 1.53 3.16
CA ASP A 62 -1.02 1.98 3.45
C ASP A 62 -1.13 2.49 4.90
N VAL A 63 -0.51 3.65 5.15
CA VAL A 63 -0.50 4.29 6.46
C VAL A 63 -1.94 4.52 6.94
N SER A 64 -2.19 4.18 8.21
CA SER A 64 -3.54 4.08 8.76
C SER A 64 -3.64 4.73 10.14
N ALA A 65 -4.51 5.72 10.31
CA ALA A 65 -4.89 6.22 11.63
C ALA A 65 -6.00 5.32 12.19
N ARG A 66 -5.64 4.39 13.08
CA ARG A 66 -6.56 3.34 13.57
C ARG A 66 -7.72 3.89 14.38
N ASP A 67 -7.47 4.92 15.17
CA ASP A 67 -8.50 5.63 15.93
C ASP A 67 -9.56 6.30 15.03
N LEU A 68 -9.16 6.85 13.88
CA LEU A 68 -10.10 7.41 12.89
C LEU A 68 -10.76 6.32 12.05
N GLN A 69 -10.00 5.30 11.64
CA GLN A 69 -10.49 4.18 10.83
C GLN A 69 -11.63 3.43 11.53
N LEU A 70 -11.50 3.21 12.85
CA LEU A 70 -12.44 2.39 13.62
C LEU A 70 -13.68 3.14 14.12
N GLN A 71 -13.77 4.46 13.88
CA GLN A 71 -14.94 5.25 14.30
C GLN A 71 -16.21 4.94 13.49
N ASN A 72 -16.05 4.47 12.26
CA ASN A 72 -17.17 4.14 11.39
C ASN A 72 -16.76 3.12 10.31
N PRO A 73 -17.72 2.49 9.59
CA PRO A 73 -17.41 1.51 8.55
C PRO A 73 -16.72 2.10 7.30
N LEU A 74 -16.71 3.42 7.13
CA LEU A 74 -16.06 4.09 6.01
C LEU A 74 -14.63 4.44 6.37
N TRP A 75 -13.68 3.61 6.01
CA TRP A 75 -12.28 3.71 6.41
C TRP A 75 -11.51 4.91 5.84
N THR A 76 -12.08 5.60 4.87
CA THR A 76 -11.43 6.73 4.18
C THR A 76 -10.89 7.80 5.14
N SER A 77 -11.58 8.09 6.25
CA SER A 77 -11.15 9.07 7.25
C SER A 77 -9.84 8.71 7.95
N GLY A 78 -9.53 7.41 8.07
CA GLY A 78 -8.28 6.93 8.65
C GLY A 78 -7.21 6.56 7.61
N LYS A 79 -7.58 6.51 6.32
CA LYS A 79 -6.75 5.99 5.22
C LYS A 79 -6.34 7.04 4.19
N ALA A 80 -7.17 8.08 3.94
CA ALA A 80 -6.92 9.10 2.91
C ALA A 80 -6.42 10.44 3.48
N ILE A 81 -5.66 10.38 4.57
CA ILE A 81 -4.99 11.54 5.17
C ILE A 81 -3.79 11.93 4.30
N ASP A 82 -3.44 13.20 4.27
CA ASP A 82 -2.27 13.70 3.54
C ASP A 82 -1.03 12.89 3.90
N THR A 83 -0.24 12.50 2.89
CA THR A 83 1.00 11.71 3.02
C THR A 83 0.84 10.24 3.46
N PHE A 84 -0.37 9.72 3.64
CA PHE A 84 -0.63 8.37 4.14
C PHE A 84 -0.58 7.27 3.06
N ALA A 85 -0.06 7.55 1.87
CA ALA A 85 0.16 6.58 0.81
C ALA A 85 1.59 6.70 0.23
N PRO A 86 2.64 6.50 1.05
CA PRO A 86 3.99 6.40 0.53
C PRO A 86 4.13 5.27 -0.48
N CYS A 87 4.72 5.55 -1.64
CA CYS A 87 4.92 4.57 -2.70
C CYS A 87 6.20 4.87 -3.52
N GLY A 88 6.74 3.87 -4.17
CA GLY A 88 7.99 3.95 -4.91
C GLY A 88 9.06 3.01 -4.33
N PRO A 89 10.36 3.23 -4.59
CA PRO A 89 10.98 4.43 -5.18
C PRO A 89 10.81 4.54 -6.69
N ALA A 90 10.48 3.45 -7.37
CA ALA A 90 10.27 3.38 -8.82
C ALA A 90 9.10 2.45 -9.13
N LEU A 91 8.49 2.64 -10.27
CA LEU A 91 7.61 1.67 -10.90
C LEU A 91 8.48 0.66 -11.66
N VAL A 92 8.47 -0.60 -11.22
CA VAL A 92 9.20 -1.69 -11.85
C VAL A 92 8.26 -2.41 -12.81
N THR A 93 8.65 -2.55 -14.09
CA THR A 93 7.83 -3.22 -15.10
C THR A 93 7.70 -4.72 -14.84
N LEU A 94 6.67 -5.38 -15.38
CA LEU A 94 6.38 -6.78 -15.06
C LEU A 94 7.49 -7.74 -15.48
N ASP A 95 8.20 -7.46 -16.58
CA ASP A 95 9.33 -8.25 -17.06
C ASP A 95 10.53 -8.21 -16.10
N GLU A 96 10.70 -7.11 -15.37
CA GLU A 96 11.74 -6.97 -14.33
C GLU A 96 11.24 -7.43 -12.94
N ALA A 97 9.97 -7.20 -12.61
CA ALA A 97 9.38 -7.56 -11.32
C ALA A 97 9.22 -9.08 -11.13
N GLY A 98 9.07 -9.81 -12.23
CA GLY A 98 8.86 -11.25 -12.20
C GLY A 98 7.47 -11.65 -11.69
N ASP A 99 7.39 -12.75 -10.94
CA ASP A 99 6.10 -13.26 -10.42
C ASP A 99 5.61 -12.44 -9.22
N LEU A 100 4.60 -11.59 -9.45
CA LEU A 100 3.99 -10.77 -8.41
C LEU A 100 3.38 -11.56 -7.24
N GLN A 101 3.15 -12.87 -7.41
CA GLN A 101 2.62 -13.74 -6.36
C GLN A 101 3.71 -14.52 -5.60
N ALA A 102 5.00 -14.19 -5.80
CA ALA A 102 6.13 -14.85 -5.14
C ALA A 102 7.08 -13.86 -4.44
N LEU A 103 6.65 -12.63 -4.16
CA LEU A 103 7.49 -11.59 -3.59
C LEU A 103 7.38 -11.58 -2.06
N GLY A 104 8.52 -11.44 -1.39
CA GLY A 104 8.59 -11.10 0.03
C GLY A 104 8.36 -9.61 0.23
N LEU A 105 7.72 -9.25 1.36
CA LEU A 105 7.56 -7.85 1.74
C LEU A 105 7.73 -7.67 3.24
N ARG A 106 8.28 -6.53 3.63
CA ARG A 106 8.57 -6.22 5.03
C ARG A 106 8.48 -4.73 5.36
N THR A 107 8.11 -4.45 6.60
CA THR A 107 8.24 -3.10 7.19
C THR A 107 9.37 -3.09 8.20
N ARG A 108 10.18 -2.03 8.15
CA ARG A 108 11.15 -1.69 9.21
C ARG A 108 10.79 -0.33 9.82
N ILE A 109 10.94 -0.22 11.12
CA ILE A 109 10.94 1.07 11.83
C ILE A 109 12.33 1.22 12.45
N ASN A 110 13.02 2.30 12.09
CA ASN A 110 14.39 2.59 12.54
C ASN A 110 15.35 1.39 12.30
N GLY A 111 15.21 0.73 11.14
CA GLY A 111 16.00 -0.42 10.73
C GLY A 111 15.56 -1.77 11.33
N LYS A 112 14.65 -1.78 12.31
CA LYS A 112 14.16 -3.03 12.92
C LYS A 112 12.95 -3.54 12.16
N VAL A 113 12.96 -4.81 11.73
CA VAL A 113 11.81 -5.48 11.11
C VAL A 113 10.67 -5.60 12.14
N VAL A 114 9.50 -5.08 11.77
CA VAL A 114 8.29 -5.11 12.59
C VAL A 114 7.12 -5.84 11.90
N GLN A 115 7.21 -6.02 10.57
CA GLN A 115 6.23 -6.78 9.78
C GLN A 115 6.97 -7.53 8.68
N GLU A 116 6.56 -8.75 8.39
CA GLU A 116 7.11 -9.57 7.30
C GLU A 116 6.04 -10.50 6.73
N GLY A 117 6.02 -10.64 5.41
CA GLY A 117 5.06 -11.48 4.71
C GLY A 117 5.47 -11.80 3.29
N THR A 118 4.56 -12.41 2.54
CA THR A 118 4.76 -12.73 1.12
C THR A 118 3.45 -12.65 0.36
N THR A 119 3.52 -12.17 -0.88
CA THR A 119 2.38 -12.12 -1.79
C THR A 119 1.83 -13.50 -2.14
N ALA A 120 2.62 -14.57 -1.97
CA ALA A 120 2.16 -15.94 -2.15
C ALA A 120 1.02 -16.35 -1.19
N LYS A 121 0.83 -15.59 -0.10
CA LYS A 121 -0.24 -15.82 0.89
C LYS A 121 -1.42 -14.85 0.76
N MET A 122 -1.50 -14.08 -0.31
CA MET A 122 -2.68 -13.24 -0.59
C MET A 122 -3.94 -14.08 -0.62
N ILE A 123 -5.03 -13.57 0.00
CA ILE A 123 -6.35 -14.20 -0.05
C ILE A 123 -6.91 -14.08 -1.47
N PHE A 124 -6.73 -12.92 -2.09
CA PHE A 124 -7.08 -12.65 -3.48
C PHE A 124 -5.81 -12.28 -4.25
N PRO A 125 -5.37 -13.10 -5.22
CA PRO A 125 -4.25 -12.76 -6.09
C PRO A 125 -4.43 -11.41 -6.82
N VAL A 126 -3.33 -10.82 -7.25
CA VAL A 126 -3.34 -9.52 -7.98
C VAL A 126 -4.30 -9.57 -9.16
N ALA A 127 -4.22 -10.62 -9.98
CA ALA A 127 -5.07 -10.78 -11.17
C ALA A 127 -6.56 -10.85 -10.82
N GLU A 128 -6.93 -11.61 -9.77
CA GLU A 128 -8.32 -11.69 -9.30
C GLU A 128 -8.81 -10.34 -8.75
N THR A 129 -7.96 -9.60 -8.05
CA THR A 129 -8.28 -8.26 -7.52
C THR A 129 -8.59 -7.28 -8.65
N ILE A 130 -7.75 -7.24 -9.69
CA ILE A 130 -7.97 -6.39 -10.88
C ILE A 130 -9.27 -6.80 -11.59
N ALA A 131 -9.46 -8.10 -11.85
CA ALA A 131 -10.66 -8.61 -12.49
C ALA A 131 -11.91 -8.20 -11.70
N TRP A 132 -11.88 -8.36 -10.38
CA TRP A 132 -13.00 -8.02 -9.50
C TRP A 132 -13.33 -6.53 -9.52
N LEU A 133 -12.33 -5.64 -9.40
CA LEU A 133 -12.51 -4.20 -9.45
C LEU A 133 -13.05 -3.75 -10.81
N SER A 134 -12.52 -4.29 -11.90
CA SER A 134 -12.90 -3.91 -13.27
C SER A 134 -14.36 -4.21 -13.62
N ARG A 135 -15.05 -5.09 -12.87
CA ARG A 135 -16.49 -5.38 -13.07
C ARG A 135 -17.36 -4.17 -12.72
N THR A 136 -16.97 -3.40 -11.72
CA THR A 136 -17.79 -2.31 -11.19
C THR A 136 -17.31 -0.94 -11.62
N MET A 137 -16.01 -0.77 -11.87
CA MET A 137 -15.41 0.50 -12.28
C MET A 137 -14.45 0.30 -13.46
N THR A 138 -14.29 1.32 -14.29
CA THR A 138 -13.25 1.33 -15.32
C THR A 138 -11.94 1.75 -14.66
N LEU A 139 -10.94 0.87 -14.71
CA LEU A 139 -9.58 1.18 -14.31
C LEU A 139 -8.85 1.84 -15.50
N VAL A 140 -8.17 2.95 -15.28
CA VAL A 140 -7.49 3.71 -16.32
C VAL A 140 -5.98 3.75 -16.09
N PRO A 141 -5.16 4.00 -17.14
CA PRO A 141 -3.73 4.15 -16.97
C PRO A 141 -3.37 5.18 -15.90
N GLY A 142 -2.50 4.78 -14.96
CA GLY A 142 -2.10 5.56 -13.80
C GLY A 142 -2.88 5.25 -12.51
N ASP A 143 -3.97 4.48 -12.57
CA ASP A 143 -4.62 3.99 -11.34
C ASP A 143 -3.66 3.07 -10.57
N ILE A 144 -3.59 3.28 -9.26
CA ILE A 144 -2.77 2.49 -8.33
C ILE A 144 -3.69 1.59 -7.52
N ILE A 145 -3.40 0.29 -7.49
CA ILE A 145 -4.11 -0.70 -6.69
C ILE A 145 -3.14 -1.24 -5.62
N ALA A 146 -3.33 -0.81 -4.38
CA ALA A 146 -2.69 -1.41 -3.22
C ALA A 146 -3.42 -2.72 -2.88
N THR A 147 -2.67 -3.81 -2.69
CA THR A 147 -3.22 -5.17 -2.78
C THR A 147 -3.50 -5.82 -1.42
N GLY A 148 -3.34 -5.07 -0.35
CA GLY A 148 -3.54 -5.55 1.00
C GLY A 148 -2.25 -5.97 1.70
N THR A 149 -2.27 -5.87 3.02
CA THR A 149 -1.12 -6.07 3.91
C THR A 149 -1.16 -7.44 4.59
N PRO A 150 -0.01 -8.10 4.82
CA PRO A 150 0.05 -9.33 5.60
C PRO A 150 -0.18 -9.07 7.10
N ALA A 151 -0.25 -10.13 7.89
CA ALA A 151 -0.23 -10.04 9.34
C ALA A 151 1.01 -9.30 9.85
N GLY A 152 0.94 -8.71 11.04
CA GLY A 152 2.07 -8.00 11.67
C GLY A 152 1.94 -6.49 11.63
N VAL A 153 0.75 -5.94 11.31
CA VAL A 153 0.47 -4.52 11.47
C VAL A 153 0.56 -4.10 12.94
N GLY A 154 0.95 -2.85 13.18
CA GLY A 154 1.22 -2.32 14.51
C GLY A 154 0.03 -2.32 15.44
N GLY A 155 -1.19 -2.16 14.90
CA GLY A 155 -2.43 -2.16 15.68
C GLY A 155 -2.65 -3.42 16.51
N PHE A 156 -2.18 -4.59 16.05
CA PHE A 156 -2.24 -5.84 16.82
C PHE A 156 -1.03 -6.05 17.73
N GLN A 157 0.06 -5.31 17.52
CA GLN A 157 1.31 -5.42 18.27
C GLN A 157 1.47 -4.30 19.31
N GLY A 158 0.64 -3.26 19.27
CA GLY A 158 0.81 -2.05 20.06
C GLY A 158 2.00 -1.19 19.63
N ILE A 159 2.41 -1.30 18.34
CA ILE A 159 3.54 -0.56 17.75
C ILE A 159 2.97 0.46 16.78
N PHE A 160 3.14 1.76 17.06
CA PHE A 160 2.64 2.85 16.24
C PHE A 160 3.78 3.80 15.86
N LEU A 161 3.65 4.46 14.72
CA LEU A 161 4.59 5.44 14.20
C LEU A 161 4.66 6.66 15.13
N ARG A 162 5.86 7.17 15.35
CA ARG A 162 6.13 8.32 16.23
C ARG A 162 6.95 9.37 15.50
N ASP A 163 6.87 10.59 15.98
CA ASP A 163 7.73 11.68 15.52
C ASP A 163 9.21 11.28 15.62
N GLY A 164 9.95 11.50 14.53
CA GLY A 164 11.35 11.14 14.42
C GLY A 164 11.64 9.71 13.97
N ASP A 165 10.63 8.84 13.82
CA ASP A 165 10.83 7.51 13.22
C ASP A 165 11.19 7.62 11.74
N VAL A 166 11.86 6.60 11.22
CA VAL A 166 11.99 6.31 9.80
C VAL A 166 11.33 4.98 9.53
N VAL A 167 10.37 4.96 8.61
CA VAL A 167 9.68 3.74 8.19
C VAL A 167 10.07 3.36 6.78
N ASP A 168 10.48 2.11 6.60
CA ASP A 168 10.80 1.52 5.30
C ASP A 168 9.81 0.41 5.00
N VAL A 169 9.21 0.42 3.81
CA VAL A 169 8.45 -0.70 3.25
C VAL A 169 9.21 -1.21 2.04
N GLU A 170 9.67 -2.45 2.14
CA GLU A 170 10.47 -3.14 1.14
C GLU A 170 9.66 -4.26 0.50
N VAL A 171 9.77 -4.40 -0.83
CA VAL A 171 9.27 -5.55 -1.59
C VAL A 171 10.44 -6.13 -2.38
N ASP A 172 10.65 -7.44 -2.27
CA ASP A 172 11.76 -8.12 -2.92
C ASP A 172 11.80 -7.84 -4.43
N GLY A 173 12.96 -7.45 -4.95
CA GLY A 173 13.15 -7.09 -6.35
C GLY A 173 12.62 -5.71 -6.78
N LEU A 174 11.75 -5.06 -5.98
CA LEU A 174 11.15 -3.77 -6.33
C LEU A 174 11.77 -2.58 -5.56
N GLY A 175 12.61 -2.87 -4.57
CA GLY A 175 13.23 -1.85 -3.71
C GLY A 175 12.44 -1.52 -2.45
N ALA A 176 12.68 -0.34 -1.88
CA ALA A 176 12.04 0.11 -0.65
C ALA A 176 11.60 1.56 -0.74
N VAL A 177 10.38 1.86 -0.32
CA VAL A 177 9.94 3.23 -0.03
C VAL A 177 10.31 3.54 1.41
N SER A 178 11.08 4.63 1.61
CA SER A 178 11.62 5.04 2.91
C SER A 178 11.18 6.46 3.23
N ASN A 179 10.55 6.65 4.39
CA ASN A 179 9.94 7.91 4.75
C ASN A 179 10.21 8.28 6.21
N PRO A 180 10.71 9.48 6.49
CA PRO A 180 10.73 10.02 7.85
C PRO A 180 9.31 10.31 8.32
N VAL A 181 9.10 10.21 9.62
CA VAL A 181 7.81 10.46 10.28
C VAL A 181 7.91 11.78 11.04
N ARG A 182 6.95 12.67 10.83
CA ARG A 182 6.88 13.98 11.50
C ARG A 182 5.52 14.18 12.14
N ARG A 183 5.50 14.83 13.28
CA ARG A 183 4.28 15.29 13.92
C ARG A 183 3.97 16.74 13.51
N SER A 184 2.74 17.01 13.04
CA SER A 184 2.27 18.35 12.68
C SER A 184 2.03 19.23 13.89
#